data_7f2812122214446d5480af605121218c
#
_entry.id   7f2812122214446d5480af605121218c
#
_cell.length_a   1.000
_cell.length_b   1.000
_cell.length_c   1.000
_cell.angle_alpha   90.00
_cell.angle_beta   90.00
_cell.angle_gamma   90.00
#
_symmetry.space_group_name_H-M   'P 1'
#
loop_
_entity.id
_entity.type
_entity.pdbx_description
1 polymer ?
#
loop_
_entity_poly.entity_id
_entity_poly.type
_entity_poly.pdbx_seq_one_letter_code
_entity_poly.pdbx_strand_id
1 'polypeptide(L)' 'MQENKRYHFVYEQDGQDKQLWIDASGFARAYDKFWSILDGEDNIDNIEVEEHILKPIEDTPVFEWVPDGII' A
#
# COMPACT_ATOMS: atom_id res chain seq x y z
N MET A 1 -9.41 18.61 -4.23
CA MET A 1 -8.30 17.81 -4.67
C MET A 1 -7.94 16.73 -3.70
N GLN A 2 -7.85 15.55 -4.19
CA GLN A 2 -7.53 14.40 -3.37
C GLN A 2 -6.06 14.23 -3.25
N GLU A 3 -5.64 13.96 -2.06
CA GLU A 3 -4.28 13.62 -1.83
C GLU A 3 -4.18 12.13 -1.72
N ASN A 4 -3.59 11.48 -2.69
CA ASN A 4 -3.49 10.05 -2.67
C ASN A 4 -2.16 9.60 -2.14
N LYS A 5 -2.20 8.52 -1.38
CA LYS A 5 -1.02 7.85 -0.91
C LYS A 5 -1.00 6.46 -1.50
N ARG A 6 0.16 5.86 -1.55
CA ARG A 6 0.30 4.52 -2.07
C ARG A 6 0.73 3.61 -0.94
N TYR A 7 0.04 2.49 -0.79
CA TYR A 7 0.32 1.55 0.27
C TYR A 7 0.80 0.24 -0.33
N HIS A 8 1.91 -0.24 0.18
CA HIS A 8 2.50 -1.49 -0.27
C HIS A 8 2.18 -2.55 0.78
N PHE A 9 1.30 -3.48 0.43
CA PHE A 9 0.92 -4.57 1.31
C PHE A 9 1.75 -5.80 0.98
N VAL A 10 2.40 -6.34 1.99
CA VAL A 10 3.14 -7.59 1.85
C VAL A 10 2.50 -8.58 2.80
N TYR A 11 2.24 -9.77 2.32
CA TYR A 11 1.54 -10.76 3.12
C TYR A 11 1.89 -12.16 2.62
N GLU A 12 1.50 -13.15 3.42
CA GLU A 12 1.65 -14.55 3.04
C GLU A 12 0.29 -15.13 2.76
N GLN A 13 0.21 -15.92 1.72
CA GLN A 13 -1.00 -16.68 1.40
C GLN A 13 -0.59 -18.09 1.06
N ASP A 14 -1.11 -19.06 1.83
CA ASP A 14 -0.79 -20.49 1.66
C ASP A 14 0.73 -20.72 1.68
N GLY A 15 1.42 -19.97 2.54
CA GLY A 15 2.85 -20.10 2.69
C GLY A 15 3.68 -19.42 1.62
N GLN A 16 3.05 -18.65 0.75
CA GLN A 16 3.74 -17.94 -0.32
C GLN A 16 3.70 -16.44 -0.08
N ASP A 17 4.81 -15.78 -0.34
CA ASP A 17 4.88 -14.33 -0.20
C ASP A 17 4.17 -13.67 -1.37
N LYS A 18 3.32 -12.71 -1.05
CA LYS A 18 2.56 -11.95 -2.03
C LYS A 18 2.63 -10.48 -1.70
N GLN A 19 2.30 -9.65 -2.68
CA GLN A 19 2.29 -8.22 -2.45
C GLN A 19 1.25 -7.55 -3.33
N LEU A 20 0.76 -6.42 -2.84
CA LEU A 20 -0.21 -5.59 -3.56
C LEU A 20 0.13 -4.13 -3.33
N TRP A 21 -0.10 -3.31 -4.36
CA TRP A 21 0.03 -1.87 -4.24
C TRP A 21 -1.36 -1.27 -4.34
N ILE A 22 -1.73 -0.46 -3.37
CA ILE A 22 -3.06 0.11 -3.30
C ILE A 22 -2.95 1.62 -3.10
N ASP A 23 -3.63 2.38 -3.94
CA ASP A 23 -3.70 3.83 -3.81
C ASP A 23 -4.96 4.18 -3.04
N ALA A 24 -4.81 5.03 -2.04
CA ALA A 24 -5.94 5.46 -1.23
C ALA A 24 -5.60 6.75 -0.52
N SER A 25 -6.62 7.42 0.01
CA SER A 25 -6.40 8.68 0.71
C SER A 25 -5.90 8.49 2.13
N GLY A 26 -5.98 7.27 2.66
CA GLY A 26 -5.51 6.98 4.00
C GLY A 26 -5.45 5.49 4.23
N PHE A 27 -4.83 5.11 5.35
CA PHE A 27 -4.63 3.69 5.66
C PHE A 27 -5.94 2.93 5.78
N ALA A 28 -6.94 3.50 6.45
CA ALA A 28 -8.21 2.78 6.65
C ALA A 28 -8.85 2.43 5.31
N ARG A 29 -8.80 3.36 4.36
CA ARG A 29 -9.38 3.10 3.05
C ARG A 29 -8.55 2.09 2.26
N ALA A 30 -7.23 2.15 2.41
CA ALA A 30 -6.36 1.19 1.76
C ALA A 30 -6.62 -0.21 2.30
N TYR A 31 -6.80 -0.32 3.60
CA TYR A 31 -7.05 -1.60 4.24
C TYR A 31 -8.37 -2.20 3.78
N ASP A 32 -9.40 -1.37 3.66
CA ASP A 32 -10.68 -1.81 3.13
C ASP A 32 -10.54 -2.33 1.71
N LYS A 33 -9.79 -1.62 0.88
CA LYS A 33 -9.59 -2.04 -0.49
C LYS A 33 -8.81 -3.35 -0.55
N PHE A 34 -7.81 -3.48 0.31
CA PHE A 34 -7.00 -4.70 0.38
C PHE A 34 -7.90 -5.91 0.62
N TRP A 35 -8.76 -5.83 1.62
CA TRP A 35 -9.64 -6.95 1.94
C TRP A 35 -10.71 -7.17 0.88
N SER A 36 -11.14 -6.11 0.20
CA SER A 36 -12.09 -6.26 -0.90
C SER A 36 -11.46 -7.02 -2.06
N ILE A 37 -10.19 -6.74 -2.34
CA ILE A 37 -9.48 -7.44 -3.40
C ILE A 37 -9.31 -8.92 -3.05
N LEU A 38 -9.06 -9.19 -1.77
CA LEU A 38 -8.86 -10.55 -1.30
C LEU A 38 -10.14 -11.23 -0.85
N ASP A 39 -11.29 -10.69 -1.21
CA ASP A 39 -12.56 -11.24 -0.81
C ASP A 39 -12.66 -12.70 -1.25
N GLY A 40 -12.94 -13.59 -0.29
CA GLY A 40 -13.03 -15.01 -0.58
C GLY A 40 -11.72 -15.75 -0.50
N GLU A 41 -10.62 -15.05 -0.26
CA GLU A 41 -9.31 -15.68 -0.12
C GLU A 41 -9.09 -16.09 1.33
N ASP A 42 -8.39 -17.21 1.51
CA ASP A 42 -8.11 -17.74 2.83
C ASP A 42 -6.60 -17.80 3.10
N ASN A 43 -6.26 -18.06 4.37
CA ASN A 43 -4.89 -18.31 4.79
C ASN A 43 -3.97 -17.12 4.56
N ILE A 44 -4.50 -15.92 4.84
CA ILE A 44 -3.72 -14.69 4.74
C ILE A 44 -3.08 -14.42 6.11
N ASP A 45 -1.75 -14.33 6.13
CA ASP A 45 -0.98 -14.12 7.35
C ASP A 45 0.13 -13.11 7.16
N ASN A 46 0.67 -12.65 8.28
CA ASN A 46 1.88 -11.80 8.30
C ASN A 46 1.76 -10.59 7.41
N ILE A 47 0.65 -9.87 7.55
CA ILE A 47 0.39 -8.69 6.76
C ILE A 47 1.25 -7.53 7.26
N GLU A 48 2.01 -6.93 6.34
CA GLU A 48 2.79 -5.73 6.63
C GLU A 48 2.41 -4.67 5.63
N VAL A 49 2.34 -3.43 6.09
CA VAL A 49 1.92 -2.32 5.24
C VAL A 49 2.94 -1.20 5.34
N GLU A 50 3.38 -0.71 4.19
CA GLU A 50 4.29 0.41 4.12
C GLU A 50 3.60 1.54 3.38
N GLU A 51 3.59 2.73 3.95
CA GLU A 51 2.97 3.89 3.34
C GLU A 51 4.00 4.63 2.50
N HIS A 52 3.59 4.98 1.29
CA HIS A 52 4.44 5.77 0.38
C HIS A 52 3.74 7.07 0.09
N ILE A 53 4.49 8.14 0.02
CA ILE A 53 3.94 9.45 -0.31
C ILE A 53 4.68 9.97 -1.54
N LEU A 54 4.02 10.90 -2.21
CA LEU A 54 4.58 11.49 -3.43
C LEU A 54 5.37 12.73 -3.03
N LYS A 55 6.65 12.73 -3.33
CA LYS A 55 7.52 13.85 -3.00
C LYS A 55 8.20 14.38 -4.26
N PRO A 56 8.44 15.69 -4.32
CA PRO A 56 9.15 16.24 -5.46
C PRO A 56 10.61 15.83 -5.43
N ILE A 57 11.14 15.58 -6.60
CA ILE A 57 12.57 15.34 -6.74
C ILE A 57 13.23 16.71 -6.76
N GLU A 58 14.28 16.85 -5.97
CA GLU A 58 14.94 18.14 -5.83
C GLU A 58 15.37 18.71 -7.17
N ASP A 59 15.09 20.01 -7.35
CA ASP A 59 15.49 20.75 -8.54
C ASP A 59 14.82 20.27 -9.83
N THR A 60 13.73 19.54 -9.72
CA THR A 60 12.97 19.14 -10.91
C THR A 60 11.49 19.24 -10.63
N PRO A 61 10.66 19.35 -11.67
CA PRO A 61 9.21 19.32 -11.50
C PRO A 61 8.64 17.92 -11.44
N VAL A 62 9.49 16.94 -11.21
CA VAL A 62 9.10 15.54 -11.19
C VAL A 62 8.87 15.07 -9.75
N PHE A 63 7.88 14.22 -9.56
CA PHE A 63 7.58 13.65 -8.25
C PHE A 63 7.86 12.15 -8.27
N GLU A 64 8.19 11.62 -7.11
CA GLU A 64 8.40 10.18 -6.99
C GLU A 64 7.76 9.67 -5.72
N TRP A 65 7.43 8.40 -5.72
CA TRP A 65 6.87 7.74 -4.54
C TRP A 65 8.00 7.30 -3.64
N VAL A 66 7.96 7.73 -2.39
CA VAL A 66 8.99 7.36 -1.42
C VAL A 66 8.33 6.76 -0.19
N PRO A 67 9.00 5.82 0.46
CA PRO A 67 8.47 5.24 1.69
C PRO A 67 8.36 6.30 2.78
N ASP A 68 7.24 6.29 3.48
CA ASP A 68 7.01 7.23 4.56
C ASP A 68 7.00 6.55 5.92
N GLY A 69 6.83 5.25 5.94
CA GLY A 69 6.82 4.53 7.19
C GLY A 69 6.10 3.21 7.08
N ILE A 70 6.27 2.40 8.11
CA ILE A 70 5.62 1.10 8.20
C ILE A 70 4.49 1.24 9.22
N ILE A 71 3.35 0.77 8.85
CA ILE A 71 2.15 0.86 9.68
C ILE A 71 1.92 -0.44 10.43
#